data_f9ebfef889b3fe16b315c4ed03dd7229
#
_entry.id   f9ebfef889b3fe16b315c4ed03dd7229
#
_cell.length_a   1.000
_cell.length_b   1.000
_cell.length_c   1.000
_cell.angle_alpha   90.00
_cell.angle_beta   90.00
_cell.angle_gamma   90.00
#
_symmetry.space_group_name_H-M   'P 1'
#
loop_
_entity.id
_entity.type
_entity.pdbx_description
1 polymer ?
#
loop_
_entity_poly.entity_id
_entity_poly.type
_entity_poly.pdbx_seq_one_letter_code
_entity_poly.pdbx_strand_id
1 'polypeptide(L)'
;ASLVGSEMCIRDRVGLFQHYLNPEAYQETQSLISEGKSIWSLIFWMGIAAPFAEEVIFRWLVFLRMRDNMRVITAALFSGLTFGIYHMNLLQGVYATIMGLLFALILEWRGNLFASVFLHMGANIWSLLVSDVMLYMLDHTGATSVIALNLFLVFAGTYGIWRCYK
;
A
#
# COMPACT_ATOMS: atom_id res chain seq x y z
N ALA A 1 22.37 -39.26 -6.31
CA ALA A 1 22.92 -37.88 -6.42
C ALA A 1 21.89 -36.83 -6.88
N SER A 2 20.79 -37.22 -7.56
CA SER A 2 19.82 -36.24 -8.10
C SER A 2 18.77 -35.76 -7.07
N LEU A 3 18.44 -36.55 -6.07
CA LEU A 3 17.43 -36.21 -5.04
C LEU A 3 17.93 -35.14 -4.05
N VAL A 4 19.22 -35.22 -3.65
CA VAL A 4 19.82 -34.24 -2.71
C VAL A 4 19.94 -32.86 -3.35
N GLY A 5 20.21 -32.77 -4.65
CA GLY A 5 20.29 -31.51 -5.37
C GLY A 5 18.92 -30.83 -5.56
N SER A 6 17.85 -31.61 -5.70
CA SER A 6 16.49 -31.05 -5.82
C SER A 6 15.95 -30.54 -4.48
N GLU A 7 16.24 -31.24 -3.38
CA GLU A 7 15.84 -30.79 -2.03
C GLU A 7 16.58 -29.50 -1.60
N MET A 8 17.86 -29.38 -1.96
CA MET A 8 18.65 -28.18 -1.68
C MET A 8 18.14 -26.98 -2.50
N CYS A 9 17.80 -27.17 -3.76
CA CYS A 9 17.24 -26.13 -4.63
C CYS A 9 15.84 -25.69 -4.18
N ILE A 10 15.02 -26.61 -3.67
CA ILE A 10 13.70 -26.30 -3.10
C ILE A 10 13.85 -25.55 -1.76
N ARG A 11 14.78 -25.99 -0.91
CA ARG A 11 15.08 -25.30 0.37
C ARG A 11 15.59 -23.88 0.17
N ASP A 12 16.47 -23.65 -0.80
CA ASP A 12 16.98 -22.33 -1.13
C ASP A 12 15.87 -21.42 -1.69
N ARG A 13 14.97 -21.95 -2.50
CA ARG A 13 13.81 -21.20 -3.01
C ARG A 13 12.77 -20.92 -1.92
N VAL A 14 12.53 -21.87 -1.03
CA VAL A 14 11.64 -21.69 0.12
C VAL A 14 12.26 -20.72 1.12
N GLY A 15 13.59 -20.77 1.34
CA GLY A 15 14.32 -19.82 2.18
C GLY A 15 14.26 -18.39 1.66
N LEU A 16 14.40 -18.19 0.32
CA LEU A 16 14.18 -16.90 -0.32
C LEU A 16 12.73 -16.42 -0.14
N PHE A 17 11.74 -17.31 -0.31
CA PHE A 17 10.33 -16.98 -0.10
C PHE A 17 10.02 -16.65 1.36
N GLN A 18 10.61 -17.38 2.33
CA GLN A 18 10.46 -17.08 3.74
C GLN A 18 11.07 -15.73 4.12
N HIS A 19 12.21 -15.36 3.53
CA HIS A 19 12.81 -14.04 3.76
C HIS A 19 11.89 -12.90 3.24
N TYR A 20 11.26 -13.06 2.08
CA TYR A 20 10.31 -12.10 1.53
C TYR A 20 8.95 -12.08 2.24
N LEU A 21 8.56 -13.18 2.89
CA LEU A 21 7.31 -13.29 3.67
C LEU A 21 7.52 -12.99 5.16
N ASN A 22 8.76 -12.75 5.60
CA ASN A 22 9.05 -12.56 7.01
C ASN A 22 8.53 -11.19 7.49
N PRO A 23 7.49 -11.17 8.36
CA PRO A 23 6.99 -9.93 8.96
C PRO A 23 8.08 -9.19 9.76
N GLU A 24 9.06 -9.90 10.30
CA GLU A 24 10.17 -9.31 11.04
C GLU A 24 11.07 -8.47 10.15
N ALA A 25 11.39 -8.92 8.92
CA ALA A 25 12.16 -8.14 7.95
C ALA A 25 11.42 -6.86 7.53
N TYR A 26 10.08 -6.90 7.44
CA TYR A 26 9.27 -5.72 7.18
C TYR A 26 9.32 -4.74 8.37
N GLN A 27 9.16 -5.25 9.60
CA GLN A 27 9.23 -4.43 10.81
C GLN A 27 10.63 -3.83 11.02
N GLU A 28 11.68 -4.59 10.77
CA GLU A 28 13.06 -4.11 10.83
C GLU A 28 13.30 -2.97 9.83
N THR A 29 12.83 -3.12 8.59
CA THR A 29 12.92 -2.06 7.58
C THR A 29 12.15 -0.81 8.02
N GLN A 30 10.95 -0.97 8.57
CA GLN A 30 10.15 0.16 9.08
C GLN A 30 10.83 0.84 10.27
N SER A 31 11.42 0.07 11.20
CA SER A 31 12.15 0.63 12.34
C SER A 31 13.36 1.43 11.90
N LEU A 32 14.16 0.92 10.95
CA LEU A 32 15.32 1.63 10.39
C LEU A 32 14.92 2.94 9.69
N ILE A 33 13.77 2.97 9.01
CA ILE A 33 13.26 4.17 8.34
C ILE A 33 12.78 5.21 9.37
N SER A 34 12.17 4.78 10.48
CA SER A 34 11.59 5.65 11.49
C SER A 34 12.55 6.04 12.62
N GLU A 35 13.64 5.27 12.82
CA GLU A 35 14.58 5.47 13.93
C GLU A 35 15.16 6.89 13.95
N GLY A 36 15.08 7.55 15.10
CA GLY A 36 15.60 8.90 15.31
C GLY A 36 14.87 10.03 14.56
N LYS A 37 13.76 9.74 13.86
CA LYS A 37 12.99 10.76 13.13
C LYS A 37 11.76 11.19 13.90
N SER A 38 11.44 12.48 13.83
CA SER A 38 10.20 12.99 14.40
C SER A 38 8.99 12.54 13.57
N ILE A 39 7.85 12.37 14.21
CA ILE A 39 6.58 12.01 13.53
C ILE A 39 6.23 13.02 12.42
N TRP A 40 6.53 14.29 12.60
CA TRP A 40 6.29 15.33 11.59
C TRP A 40 7.15 15.13 10.34
N SER A 41 8.41 14.69 10.52
CA SER A 41 9.29 14.35 9.40
C SER A 41 8.77 13.13 8.64
N LEU A 42 8.28 12.10 9.36
CA LEU A 42 7.69 10.91 8.73
C LEU A 42 6.41 11.26 7.97
N ILE A 43 5.52 12.06 8.55
CA ILE A 43 4.31 12.53 7.88
C ILE A 43 4.67 13.30 6.61
N PHE A 44 5.63 14.21 6.67
CA PHE A 44 6.03 14.99 5.50
C PHE A 44 6.60 14.11 4.39
N TRP A 45 7.60 13.28 4.69
CA TRP A 45 8.28 12.49 3.67
C TRP A 45 7.50 11.28 3.21
N MET A 46 6.99 10.46 4.14
CA MET A 46 6.28 9.22 3.82
C MET A 46 4.77 9.44 3.61
N GLY A 47 4.19 10.40 4.30
CA GLY A 47 2.75 10.69 4.20
C GLY A 47 2.39 11.63 3.04
N ILE A 48 3.29 12.52 2.62
CA ILE A 48 2.98 13.56 1.62
C ILE A 48 3.90 13.48 0.41
N ALA A 49 5.22 13.63 0.60
CA ALA A 49 6.15 13.78 -0.52
C ALA A 49 6.28 12.51 -1.36
N ALA A 50 6.44 11.34 -0.72
CA ALA A 50 6.54 10.07 -1.44
C ALA A 50 5.24 9.73 -2.18
N PRO A 51 4.02 9.76 -1.56
CA PRO A 51 2.78 9.53 -2.29
C PRO A 51 2.58 10.44 -3.49
N PHE A 52 2.94 11.72 -3.36
CA PHE A 52 2.85 12.64 -4.49
C PHE A 52 3.75 12.21 -5.66
N ALA A 53 5.03 11.92 -5.38
CA ALA A 53 5.98 11.48 -6.40
C ALA A 53 5.56 10.15 -7.04
N GLU A 54 5.08 9.21 -6.23
CA GLU A 54 4.63 7.89 -6.68
C GLU A 54 3.39 7.99 -7.56
N GLU A 55 2.41 8.84 -7.23
CA GLU A 55 1.24 9.05 -8.09
C GLU A 55 1.62 9.70 -9.42
N VAL A 56 2.57 10.62 -9.44
CA VAL A 56 3.10 11.18 -10.70
C VAL A 56 3.73 10.08 -11.55
N ILE A 57 4.55 9.20 -10.96
CA ILE A 57 5.22 8.13 -11.71
C ILE A 57 4.20 7.08 -12.16
N PHE A 58 3.44 6.49 -11.23
CA PHE A 58 2.63 5.30 -11.52
C PHE A 58 1.29 5.63 -12.15
N ARG A 59 0.69 6.80 -11.90
CA ARG A 59 -0.62 7.16 -12.48
C ARG A 59 -0.46 8.05 -13.70
N TRP A 60 0.32 9.10 -13.63
CA TRP A 60 0.46 9.99 -14.77
C TRP A 60 1.38 9.42 -15.86
N LEU A 61 2.56 8.91 -15.50
CA LEU A 61 3.51 8.39 -16.50
C LEU A 61 3.20 6.96 -16.93
N VAL A 62 2.83 6.04 -16.02
CA VAL A 62 2.59 4.63 -16.36
C VAL A 62 1.13 4.40 -16.75
N PHE A 63 0.17 4.63 -15.85
CA PHE A 63 -1.23 4.28 -16.09
C PHE A 63 -1.82 5.01 -17.30
N LEU A 64 -1.72 6.34 -17.37
CA LEU A 64 -2.33 7.10 -18.46
C LEU A 64 -1.71 6.73 -19.81
N ARG A 65 -0.39 6.52 -19.90
CA ARG A 65 0.26 6.10 -21.14
C ARG A 65 -0.15 4.70 -21.60
N MET A 66 -0.32 3.77 -20.64
CA MET A 66 -0.81 2.43 -20.96
C MET A 66 -2.30 2.45 -21.35
N ARG A 67 -3.12 3.25 -20.67
CA ARG A 67 -4.55 3.40 -20.96
C ARG A 67 -4.81 3.87 -22.39
N ASP A 68 -3.96 4.71 -22.95
CA ASP A 68 -4.09 5.20 -24.32
C ASP A 68 -3.99 4.07 -25.37
N ASN A 69 -3.38 2.93 -25.02
CA ASN A 69 -3.12 1.81 -25.92
C ASN A 69 -3.82 0.50 -25.53
N MET A 70 -4.46 0.43 -24.36
CA MET A 70 -5.10 -0.79 -23.87
C MET A 70 -6.35 -0.48 -23.04
N ARG A 71 -7.09 -1.55 -22.66
CA ARG A 71 -8.29 -1.38 -21.80
C ARG A 71 -7.91 -0.82 -20.45
N VAL A 72 -8.75 0.06 -19.91
CA VAL A 72 -8.58 0.71 -18.59
C VAL A 72 -8.20 -0.29 -17.48
N ILE A 73 -8.93 -1.40 -17.38
CA ILE A 73 -8.65 -2.43 -16.36
C ILE A 73 -7.26 -3.04 -16.53
N THR A 74 -6.85 -3.32 -17.75
CA THR A 74 -5.51 -3.87 -18.05
C THR A 74 -4.43 -2.86 -17.67
N ALA A 75 -4.57 -1.61 -18.05
CA ALA A 75 -3.65 -0.54 -17.69
C ALA A 75 -3.58 -0.33 -16.16
N ALA A 76 -4.72 -0.38 -15.47
CA ALA A 76 -4.80 -0.24 -14.02
C ALA A 76 -4.12 -1.42 -13.28
N LEU A 77 -4.31 -2.65 -13.78
CA LEU A 77 -3.61 -3.83 -13.25
C LEU A 77 -2.09 -3.73 -13.43
N PHE A 78 -1.61 -3.33 -14.60
CA PHE A 78 -0.18 -3.12 -14.83
C PHE A 78 0.40 -2.04 -13.93
N SER A 79 -0.28 -0.89 -13.83
CA SER A 79 0.14 0.21 -12.94
C SER A 79 0.16 -0.24 -11.47
N GLY A 80 -0.84 -0.99 -11.02
CA GLY A 80 -0.88 -1.56 -9.67
C GLY A 80 0.24 -2.57 -9.42
N LEU A 81 0.47 -3.50 -10.36
CA LEU A 81 1.54 -4.49 -10.26
C LEU A 81 2.94 -3.84 -10.22
N THR A 82 3.22 -2.90 -11.12
CA THR A 82 4.50 -2.17 -11.11
C THR A 82 4.70 -1.38 -9.83
N PHE A 83 3.64 -0.78 -9.28
CA PHE A 83 3.65 -0.10 -7.99
C PHE A 83 3.94 -1.08 -6.85
N GLY A 84 3.32 -2.26 -6.83
CA GLY A 84 3.60 -3.29 -5.83
C GLY A 84 5.03 -3.82 -5.90
N ILE A 85 5.55 -4.09 -7.11
CA ILE A 85 6.93 -4.55 -7.32
C ILE A 85 7.95 -3.49 -6.85
N TYR A 86 7.67 -2.21 -7.09
CA TYR A 86 8.52 -1.10 -6.66
C TYR A 86 8.82 -1.10 -5.15
N HIS A 87 7.90 -1.61 -4.34
CA HIS A 87 8.08 -1.67 -2.88
C HIS A 87 9.10 -2.73 -2.41
N MET A 88 9.55 -3.64 -3.29
CA MET A 88 10.62 -4.63 -3.04
C MET A 88 10.40 -5.52 -1.81
N ASN A 89 9.19 -5.57 -1.27
CA ASN A 89 8.77 -6.43 -0.18
C ASN A 89 7.46 -7.12 -0.57
N LEU A 90 7.38 -8.44 -0.44
CA LEU A 90 6.23 -9.21 -0.94
C LEU A 90 4.93 -8.87 -0.20
N LEU A 91 4.98 -8.77 1.14
CA LEU A 91 3.81 -8.42 1.93
C LEU A 91 3.30 -7.02 1.55
N GLN A 92 4.21 -6.05 1.52
CA GLN A 92 3.90 -4.68 1.10
C GLN A 92 3.47 -4.62 -0.35
N GLY A 93 4.12 -5.38 -1.24
CA GLY A 93 3.82 -5.45 -2.65
C GLY A 93 2.40 -5.92 -2.96
N VAL A 94 1.89 -6.89 -2.21
CA VAL A 94 0.51 -7.40 -2.39
C VAL A 94 -0.52 -6.30 -2.11
N TYR A 95 -0.47 -5.67 -0.94
CA TYR A 95 -1.45 -4.62 -0.62
C TYR A 95 -1.21 -3.35 -1.44
N ALA A 96 0.05 -2.99 -1.74
CA ALA A 96 0.36 -1.88 -2.63
C ALA A 96 -0.18 -2.10 -4.05
N THR A 97 -0.13 -3.32 -4.57
CA THR A 97 -0.75 -3.67 -5.87
C THR A 97 -2.25 -3.39 -5.85
N ILE A 98 -2.96 -3.83 -4.81
CA ILE A 98 -4.41 -3.62 -4.66
C ILE A 98 -4.72 -2.12 -4.55
N MET A 99 -3.99 -1.40 -3.71
CA MET A 99 -4.16 0.05 -3.57
C MET A 99 -3.79 0.79 -4.86
N GLY A 100 -2.74 0.34 -5.54
CA GLY A 100 -2.33 0.87 -6.82
C GLY A 100 -3.37 0.74 -7.93
N LEU A 101 -4.03 -0.40 -7.99
CA LEU A 101 -5.18 -0.62 -8.87
C LEU A 101 -6.32 0.36 -8.53
N LEU A 102 -6.66 0.50 -7.25
CA LEU A 102 -7.71 1.41 -6.79
C LEU A 102 -7.39 2.87 -7.14
N PHE A 103 -6.18 3.33 -6.91
CA PHE A 103 -5.75 4.69 -7.24
C PHE A 103 -5.84 4.98 -8.74
N ALA A 104 -5.47 4.00 -9.60
CA ALA A 104 -5.62 4.13 -11.05
C ALA A 104 -7.10 4.25 -11.47
N LEU A 105 -7.99 3.45 -10.86
CA LEU A 105 -9.42 3.52 -11.13
C LEU A 105 -10.04 4.83 -10.62
N ILE A 106 -9.61 5.37 -9.49
CA ILE A 106 -10.07 6.65 -8.98
C ILE A 106 -9.63 7.79 -9.91
N LEU A 107 -8.38 7.75 -10.40
CA LEU A 107 -7.93 8.70 -11.42
C LEU A 107 -8.83 8.63 -12.67
N GLU A 108 -9.15 7.43 -13.14
CA GLU A 108 -10.02 7.23 -14.31
C GLU A 108 -11.43 7.79 -14.08
N TRP A 109 -12.05 7.46 -12.94
CA TRP A 109 -13.43 7.87 -12.64
C TRP A 109 -13.55 9.37 -12.37
N ARG A 110 -12.55 9.97 -11.75
CA ARG A 110 -12.58 11.41 -11.39
C ARG A 110 -11.92 12.32 -12.42
N GLY A 111 -11.14 11.75 -13.36
CA GLY A 111 -10.38 12.52 -14.34
C GLY A 111 -9.37 13.49 -13.72
N ASN A 112 -8.98 13.28 -12.46
CA ASN A 112 -8.13 14.20 -11.72
C ASN A 112 -7.08 13.43 -10.88
N LEU A 113 -5.80 13.68 -11.17
CA LEU A 113 -4.69 13.06 -10.46
C LEU A 113 -4.70 13.38 -8.95
N PHE A 114 -5.11 14.58 -8.56
CA PHE A 114 -5.16 14.95 -7.14
C PHE A 114 -6.13 14.09 -6.32
N ALA A 115 -7.15 13.50 -6.94
CA ALA A 115 -8.05 12.59 -6.23
C ALA A 115 -7.31 11.33 -5.75
N SER A 116 -6.46 10.73 -6.59
CA SER A 116 -5.63 9.58 -6.18
C SER A 116 -4.50 10.01 -5.25
N VAL A 117 -3.86 11.16 -5.49
CA VAL A 117 -2.82 11.72 -4.61
C VAL A 117 -3.33 11.90 -3.19
N PHE A 118 -4.46 12.57 -2.99
CA PHE A 118 -5.00 12.81 -1.64
C PHE A 118 -5.44 11.51 -0.95
N LEU A 119 -6.01 10.56 -1.69
CA LEU A 119 -6.35 9.26 -1.13
C LEU A 119 -5.09 8.50 -0.69
N HIS A 120 -4.05 8.51 -1.51
CA HIS A 120 -2.78 7.87 -1.19
C HIS A 120 -2.10 8.52 0.02
N MET A 121 -2.02 9.86 0.05
CA MET A 121 -1.53 10.60 1.22
C MET A 121 -2.29 10.24 2.49
N GLY A 122 -3.62 10.20 2.42
CA GLY A 122 -4.47 9.82 3.54
C GLY A 122 -4.20 8.39 4.02
N ALA A 123 -4.05 7.44 3.11
CA ALA A 123 -3.72 6.05 3.44
C ALA A 123 -2.34 5.94 4.13
N ASN A 124 -1.33 6.66 3.64
CA ASN A 124 0.01 6.64 4.22
C ASN A 124 0.06 7.32 5.59
N ILE A 125 -0.57 8.50 5.75
CA ILE A 125 -0.67 9.17 7.05
C ILE A 125 -1.41 8.28 8.05
N TRP A 126 -2.53 7.66 7.61
CA TRP A 126 -3.26 6.73 8.47
C TRP A 126 -2.39 5.55 8.89
N SER A 127 -1.62 4.96 7.97
CA SER A 127 -0.74 3.83 8.28
C SER A 127 0.34 4.17 9.32
N LEU A 128 0.81 5.42 9.37
CA LEU A 128 1.76 5.91 10.37
C LEU A 128 1.14 6.05 11.76
N LEU A 129 -0.17 6.34 11.84
CA LEU A 129 -0.85 6.69 13.09
C LEU A 129 -1.72 5.55 13.64
N VAL A 130 -2.11 4.58 12.79
CA VAL A 130 -3.14 3.60 13.13
C VAL A 130 -2.80 2.77 14.37
N SER A 131 -1.54 2.35 14.52
CA SER A 131 -1.11 1.53 15.66
C SER A 131 -1.29 2.26 16.98
N ASP A 132 -0.82 3.50 17.05
CA ASP A 132 -0.91 4.32 18.27
C ASP A 132 -2.36 4.65 18.61
N VAL A 133 -3.17 5.00 17.59
CA VAL A 133 -4.61 5.27 17.77
C VAL A 133 -5.33 4.04 18.29
N MET A 134 -5.09 2.85 17.71
CA MET A 134 -5.73 1.61 18.12
C MET A 134 -5.34 1.19 19.55
N LEU A 135 -4.05 1.28 19.89
CA LEU A 135 -3.56 0.99 21.24
C LEU A 135 -4.15 1.95 22.27
N TYR A 136 -4.13 3.27 22.00
CA TYR A 136 -4.73 4.26 22.86
C TYR A 136 -6.23 4.00 23.10
N MET A 137 -6.98 3.69 22.03
CA MET A 137 -8.41 3.36 22.15
C MET A 137 -8.63 2.06 22.94
N LEU A 138 -7.81 1.04 22.71
CA LEU A 138 -7.92 -0.24 23.43
C LEU A 138 -7.76 -0.02 24.95
N ASP A 139 -6.77 0.78 25.34
CA ASP A 139 -6.47 1.04 26.75
C ASP A 139 -7.53 1.91 27.45
N HIS A 140 -8.09 2.90 26.74
CA HIS A 140 -8.99 3.90 27.37
C HIS A 140 -10.47 3.60 27.18
N THR A 141 -10.86 2.94 26.08
CA THR A 141 -12.27 2.74 25.72
C THR A 141 -12.65 1.29 25.44
N GLY A 142 -11.65 0.40 25.40
CA GLY A 142 -11.83 -1.05 25.24
C GLY A 142 -12.00 -1.50 23.79
N ALA A 143 -12.05 -2.82 23.60
CA ALA A 143 -12.07 -3.46 22.27
C ALA A 143 -13.29 -3.10 21.41
N THR A 144 -14.43 -2.83 22.03
CA THR A 144 -15.67 -2.49 21.30
C THR A 144 -15.53 -1.22 20.48
N SER A 145 -14.84 -0.20 21.00
CA SER A 145 -14.62 1.06 20.29
C SER A 145 -13.65 0.90 19.12
N VAL A 146 -12.63 0.05 19.26
CA VAL A 146 -11.69 -0.31 18.18
C VAL A 146 -12.46 -1.01 17.06
N ILE A 147 -13.31 -1.97 17.38
CA ILE A 147 -14.15 -2.67 16.39
C ILE A 147 -15.11 -1.68 15.69
N ALA A 148 -15.77 -0.81 16.46
CA ALA A 148 -16.69 0.19 15.90
C ALA A 148 -15.97 1.15 14.95
N LEU A 149 -14.77 1.62 15.29
CA LEU A 149 -13.97 2.47 14.40
C LEU A 149 -13.61 1.75 13.12
N ASN A 150 -13.16 0.49 13.19
CA ASN A 150 -12.82 -0.28 12.00
C ASN A 150 -14.04 -0.49 11.07
N LEU A 151 -15.20 -0.83 11.62
CA LEU A 151 -16.45 -0.97 10.85
C LEU A 151 -16.84 0.36 10.20
N PHE A 152 -16.73 1.47 10.93
CA PHE A 152 -16.98 2.80 10.38
C PHE A 152 -16.03 3.14 9.23
N LEU A 153 -14.72 2.87 9.37
CA LEU A 153 -13.74 3.13 8.31
C LEU A 153 -14.01 2.28 7.06
N VAL A 154 -14.37 1.01 7.22
CA VAL A 154 -14.77 0.14 6.09
C VAL A 154 -16.00 0.71 5.39
N PHE A 155 -17.04 1.09 6.15
CA PHE A 155 -18.26 1.69 5.59
C PHE A 155 -17.98 3.02 4.88
N ALA A 156 -17.26 3.93 5.53
CA ALA A 156 -16.90 5.23 4.94
C ALA A 156 -16.03 5.08 3.69
N GLY A 157 -15.06 4.15 3.70
CA GLY A 157 -14.21 3.85 2.56
C GLY A 157 -15.00 3.30 1.37
N THR A 158 -15.87 2.32 1.61
CA THR A 158 -16.72 1.74 0.55
C THR A 158 -17.70 2.75 -0.02
N TYR A 159 -18.30 3.59 0.83
CA TYR A 159 -19.16 4.70 0.39
C TYR A 159 -18.37 5.72 -0.43
N GLY A 160 -17.16 6.10 0.00
CA GLY A 160 -16.27 7.01 -0.73
C GLY A 160 -15.92 6.49 -2.13
N ILE A 161 -15.54 5.21 -2.24
CA ILE A 161 -15.25 4.56 -3.53
C ILE A 161 -16.49 4.59 -4.44
N TRP A 162 -17.65 4.23 -3.89
CA TRP A 162 -18.91 4.27 -4.65
C TRP A 162 -19.26 5.69 -5.15
N ARG A 163 -19.00 6.71 -4.35
CA ARG A 163 -19.17 8.13 -4.75
C ARG A 163 -18.16 8.57 -5.82
N CYS A 164 -16.96 8.01 -5.83
CA CYS A 164 -15.98 8.27 -6.89
C CYS A 164 -16.36 7.60 -8.22
N TYR A 165 -17.00 6.43 -8.16
CA TYR A 165 -17.46 5.71 -9.35
C TYR A 165 -18.65 6.39 -10.04
N LYS A 166 -19.55 7.04 -9.30
CA LYS A 166 -20.72 7.79 -9.83
C LYS A 166 -20.33 9.20 -10.30
#